data_324eca7c95637db4ec37d8f1954f2b6f
#
_entry.id   324eca7c95637db4ec37d8f1954f2b6f
#
_cell.length_a   1.000
_cell.length_b   1.000
_cell.length_c   1.000
_cell.angle_alpha   90.00
_cell.angle_beta   90.00
_cell.angle_gamma   90.00
#
_symmetry.space_group_name_H-M   'P 1'
#
loop_
_entity.id
_entity.type
_entity.pdbx_description
1 polymer ?
#
loop_
_entity_poly.entity_id
_entity_poly.type
_entity_poly.pdbx_seq_one_letter_code
_entity_poly.pdbx_strand_id
1 'polypeptide(L)'
;MKLIVKQDTIFKQYAVDSSQLAAKDKVAVRSGQSFEIHSWKPAGKFHWKVALVDQFLGNPARNTWYVFTPHIQLIDSRGSAATPPPEPKITVPKPATFRLPASKKLSVPYHYQLNNAENPRGACNVTCFAMVMDYFKIRKKTNAVQLEDELYRYMIDQNLSRHDPGDLATMARAYGLKNDLTLRGSQADIRRAIAEGKPCIIHGYFTSFGHIVTVLGYDSTGFIVNDPFGEWHSYGYEEGPYGEELHYSNTLIQGTCSPEGNDHMWIHRLSLA
;
A
#
# COMPACT_ATOMS: atom_id res chain seq x y z
N MET A 1 -24.83 6.12 22.54
CA MET A 1 -24.04 4.94 23.02
C MET A 1 -22.84 5.48 23.77
N LYS A 2 -22.41 4.81 24.84
CA LYS A 2 -21.33 5.31 25.71
C LYS A 2 -20.19 4.28 25.80
N LEU A 3 -18.96 4.75 25.66
CA LEU A 3 -17.76 3.97 25.93
C LEU A 3 -17.27 4.31 27.34
N ILE A 4 -17.03 3.29 28.17
CA ILE A 4 -16.45 3.43 29.51
C ILE A 4 -15.07 2.79 29.52
N VAL A 5 -14.10 3.49 30.04
CA VAL A 5 -12.71 3.01 30.21
C VAL A 5 -12.64 2.28 31.58
N LYS A 6 -12.40 0.99 31.54
CA LYS A 6 -12.34 0.12 32.73
C LYS A 6 -10.94 0.05 33.35
N GLN A 7 -9.93 0.33 32.56
CA GLN A 7 -8.52 0.26 32.93
C GLN A 7 -7.75 1.33 32.14
N ASP A 8 -6.72 1.91 32.73
CA ASP A 8 -5.83 2.85 32.03
C ASP A 8 -5.39 2.26 30.70
N THR A 9 -5.55 3.03 29.63
CA THR A 9 -5.33 2.54 28.27
C THR A 9 -4.82 3.65 27.35
N ILE A 10 -4.47 3.28 26.14
CA ILE A 10 -4.03 4.19 25.09
C ILE A 10 -5.00 4.08 23.91
N PHE A 11 -5.65 5.19 23.57
CA PHE A 11 -6.36 5.33 22.31
C PHE A 11 -5.35 5.59 21.20
N LYS A 12 -5.53 4.96 20.05
CA LYS A 12 -4.52 4.85 19.00
C LYS A 12 -5.08 5.19 17.63
N GLN A 13 -4.22 5.65 16.73
CA GLN A 13 -4.62 5.86 15.32
C GLN A 13 -4.54 4.60 14.48
N TYR A 14 -3.91 3.54 15.00
CA TYR A 14 -3.75 2.25 14.32
C TYR A 14 -3.97 1.11 15.32
N ALA A 15 -4.44 -0.05 14.83
CA ALA A 15 -4.72 -1.24 15.66
C ALA A 15 -3.44 -2.08 15.92
N VAL A 16 -2.36 -1.41 16.33
CA VAL A 16 -1.04 -1.99 16.63
C VAL A 16 -0.66 -1.76 18.10
N ASP A 17 0.45 -2.34 18.56
CA ASP A 17 0.96 -2.05 19.91
C ASP A 17 1.30 -0.56 20.05
N SER A 18 1.00 -0.01 21.22
CA SER A 18 1.21 1.43 21.49
C SER A 18 2.69 1.84 21.53
N SER A 19 3.60 0.90 21.78
CA SER A 19 5.05 1.14 21.74
C SER A 19 5.54 1.45 20.32
N GLN A 20 4.84 0.95 19.30
CA GLN A 20 5.16 1.14 17.89
C GLN A 20 4.63 2.47 17.32
N LEU A 21 3.96 3.30 18.12
CA LEU A 21 3.32 4.53 17.66
C LEU A 21 4.04 5.77 18.13
N ALA A 22 4.15 6.74 17.23
CA ALA A 22 4.61 8.10 17.58
C ALA A 22 3.65 8.76 18.58
N ALA A 23 4.16 9.71 19.37
CA ALA A 23 3.37 10.40 20.39
C ALA A 23 2.10 11.07 19.83
N LYS A 24 2.16 11.61 18.60
CA LYS A 24 1.02 12.24 17.91
C LYS A 24 -0.10 11.26 17.50
N ASP A 25 0.19 9.95 17.47
CA ASP A 25 -0.74 8.91 17.01
C ASP A 25 -1.33 8.09 18.15
N LYS A 26 -1.14 8.55 19.38
CA LYS A 26 -1.65 7.91 20.59
C LYS A 26 -2.00 8.95 21.66
N VAL A 27 -2.98 8.61 22.50
CA VAL A 27 -3.37 9.42 23.66
C VAL A 27 -3.65 8.52 24.85
N ALA A 28 -3.11 8.86 26.00
CA ALA A 28 -3.40 8.14 27.24
C ALA A 28 -4.79 8.51 27.76
N VAL A 29 -5.55 7.51 28.15
CA VAL A 29 -6.91 7.65 28.70
C VAL A 29 -6.98 6.86 29.99
N ARG A 30 -7.52 7.48 31.03
CA ARG A 30 -7.58 6.93 32.40
C ARG A 30 -8.82 6.08 32.62
N SER A 31 -8.68 5.11 33.51
CA SER A 31 -9.81 4.34 34.04
C SER A 31 -10.87 5.28 34.64
N GLY A 32 -12.14 4.96 34.44
CA GLY A 32 -13.27 5.77 34.87
C GLY A 32 -13.71 6.85 33.87
N GLN A 33 -12.88 7.24 32.91
CA GLN A 33 -13.31 8.14 31.84
C GLN A 33 -14.38 7.52 30.97
N SER A 34 -15.27 8.35 30.46
CA SER A 34 -16.33 7.89 29.56
C SER A 34 -16.51 8.86 28.39
N PHE A 35 -16.90 8.32 27.26
CA PHE A 35 -17.05 9.05 25.99
C PHE A 35 -18.37 8.68 25.33
N GLU A 36 -19.12 9.67 24.87
CA GLU A 36 -20.22 9.40 23.97
C GLU A 36 -19.66 9.02 22.60
N ILE A 37 -20.20 7.95 22.00
CA ILE A 37 -19.76 7.49 20.69
C ILE A 37 -20.88 7.54 19.67
N HIS A 38 -20.56 8.09 18.48
CA HIS A 38 -21.42 8.14 17.33
C HIS A 38 -21.52 6.77 16.65
N SER A 39 -20.39 6.11 16.47
CA SER A 39 -20.30 4.83 15.77
C SER A 39 -19.09 4.01 16.24
N TRP A 40 -19.17 2.71 16.03
CA TRP A 40 -18.07 1.81 16.30
C TRP A 40 -18.12 0.60 15.38
N LYS A 41 -16.98 -0.05 15.17
CA LYS A 41 -16.85 -1.31 14.44
C LYS A 41 -15.66 -2.10 14.93
N PRO A 42 -15.71 -3.46 14.86
CA PRO A 42 -14.54 -4.31 15.10
C PRO A 42 -13.36 -3.92 14.19
N ALA A 43 -12.14 -4.01 14.73
CA ALA A 43 -10.90 -3.69 14.03
C ALA A 43 -9.80 -4.68 14.46
N GLY A 44 -9.96 -5.94 14.03
CA GLY A 44 -9.15 -7.06 14.45
C GLY A 44 -9.60 -7.69 15.78
N LYS A 45 -8.82 -8.65 16.28
CA LYS A 45 -9.20 -9.53 17.40
C LYS A 45 -9.45 -8.78 18.72
N PHE A 46 -8.72 -7.69 18.97
CA PHE A 46 -8.73 -7.01 20.27
C PHE A 46 -8.90 -5.50 20.17
N HIS A 47 -9.32 -4.96 19.04
CA HIS A 47 -9.54 -3.54 18.88
C HIS A 47 -10.89 -3.24 18.29
N TRP A 48 -11.48 -2.13 18.72
CA TRP A 48 -12.58 -1.48 18.04
C TRP A 48 -12.14 -0.12 17.54
N LYS A 49 -12.62 0.27 16.36
CA LYS A 49 -12.53 1.62 15.86
C LYS A 49 -13.78 2.37 16.27
N VAL A 50 -13.63 3.43 17.04
CA VAL A 50 -14.75 4.23 17.60
C VAL A 50 -14.64 5.67 17.10
N ALA A 51 -15.80 6.30 16.85
CA ALA A 51 -15.91 7.73 16.59
C ALA A 51 -16.60 8.39 17.78
N LEU A 52 -15.95 9.35 18.43
CA LEU A 52 -16.46 10.09 19.57
C LEU A 52 -17.42 11.20 19.10
N VAL A 53 -18.45 11.49 19.91
CA VAL A 53 -19.36 12.61 19.69
C VAL A 53 -18.77 13.85 20.36
N ASP A 54 -18.57 14.93 19.61
CA ASP A 54 -18.18 16.25 20.09
C ASP A 54 -16.96 16.29 21.03
N GLN A 55 -16.15 15.24 21.02
CA GLN A 55 -14.91 15.12 21.80
C GLN A 55 -13.73 14.82 20.90
N PHE A 56 -12.71 15.64 21.04
CA PHE A 56 -11.49 15.54 20.25
C PHE A 56 -10.30 15.35 21.21
N LEU A 57 -9.51 14.32 20.96
CA LEU A 57 -8.36 13.95 21.79
C LEU A 57 -7.05 14.04 20.98
N GLY A 58 -5.94 14.22 21.68
CA GLY A 58 -4.61 14.24 21.09
C GLY A 58 -4.23 15.56 20.42
N ASN A 59 -3.02 15.57 19.85
CA ASN A 59 -2.51 16.66 19.04
C ASN A 59 -1.79 16.08 17.81
N PRO A 60 -2.35 16.26 16.59
CA PRO A 60 -3.60 16.99 16.28
C PRO A 60 -4.85 16.36 16.90
N ALA A 61 -5.85 17.20 17.19
CA ALA A 61 -7.11 16.79 17.80
C ALA A 61 -7.93 15.89 16.86
N ARG A 62 -8.38 14.74 17.35
CA ARG A 62 -9.12 13.72 16.56
C ARG A 62 -10.26 13.14 17.36
N ASN A 63 -11.32 12.75 16.68
CA ASN A 63 -12.48 12.10 17.29
C ASN A 63 -12.57 10.60 17.01
N THR A 64 -11.72 10.05 16.13
CA THR A 64 -11.76 8.65 15.72
C THR A 64 -10.51 7.91 16.18
N TRP A 65 -10.73 6.81 16.92
CA TRP A 65 -9.67 6.10 17.62
C TRP A 65 -9.82 4.59 17.56
N TYR A 66 -8.71 3.86 17.58
CA TYR A 66 -8.66 2.43 17.88
C TYR A 66 -8.50 2.25 19.39
N VAL A 67 -9.41 1.49 19.99
CA VAL A 67 -9.45 1.22 21.42
C VAL A 67 -9.27 -0.28 21.69
N PHE A 68 -8.52 -0.62 22.72
CA PHE A 68 -8.25 -2.00 23.08
C PHE A 68 -9.44 -2.56 23.86
N THR A 69 -10.12 -3.56 23.31
CA THR A 69 -11.41 -4.04 23.82
C THR A 69 -11.38 -4.58 25.26
N PRO A 70 -10.32 -5.24 25.75
CA PRO A 70 -10.26 -5.68 27.15
C PRO A 70 -10.29 -4.54 28.17
N HIS A 71 -9.88 -3.32 27.78
CA HIS A 71 -9.78 -2.17 28.68
C HIS A 71 -11.02 -1.26 28.67
N ILE A 72 -12.02 -1.58 27.85
CA ILE A 72 -13.21 -0.72 27.68
C ILE A 72 -14.49 -1.51 27.74
N GLN A 73 -15.60 -0.81 27.96
CA GLN A 73 -16.95 -1.34 27.86
C GLN A 73 -17.82 -0.38 27.06
N LEU A 74 -18.61 -0.90 26.14
CA LEU A 74 -19.68 -0.15 25.48
C LEU A 74 -20.99 -0.37 26.20
N ILE A 75 -21.74 0.72 26.40
CA ILE A 75 -23.06 0.70 26.99
C ILE A 75 -24.04 1.34 26.00
N ASP A 76 -25.16 0.65 25.75
CA ASP A 76 -26.25 1.17 24.92
C ASP A 76 -27.07 2.25 25.67
N SER A 77 -28.06 2.82 25.00
CA SER A 77 -28.93 3.84 25.58
C SER A 77 -29.82 3.33 26.71
N ARG A 78 -29.91 2.00 26.93
CA ARG A 78 -30.66 1.34 27.98
C ARG A 78 -29.77 0.94 29.15
N GLY A 79 -28.48 1.24 29.13
CA GLY A 79 -27.55 0.88 30.20
C GLY A 79 -27.05 -0.56 30.14
N SER A 80 -27.40 -1.31 29.09
CA SER A 80 -26.93 -2.68 28.91
C SER A 80 -25.55 -2.68 28.24
N ALA A 81 -24.68 -3.63 28.62
CA ALA A 81 -23.41 -3.83 27.93
C ALA A 81 -23.71 -4.16 26.47
N ALA A 82 -23.27 -3.29 25.57
CA ALA A 82 -23.34 -3.54 24.14
C ALA A 82 -22.33 -4.64 23.83
N THR A 83 -22.82 -5.86 23.66
CA THR A 83 -22.06 -6.90 22.96
C THR A 83 -21.93 -6.50 21.50
N PRO A 84 -20.77 -6.76 20.86
CA PRO A 84 -20.68 -6.63 19.42
C PRO A 84 -21.89 -7.37 18.83
N PRO A 85 -22.58 -6.79 17.81
CA PRO A 85 -23.47 -7.61 17.00
C PRO A 85 -22.62 -8.84 16.60
N PRO A 86 -23.17 -10.07 16.71
CA PRO A 86 -22.46 -11.23 16.19
C PRO A 86 -22.02 -10.81 14.79
N GLU A 87 -20.72 -10.95 14.53
CA GLU A 87 -20.25 -10.73 13.15
C GLU A 87 -21.29 -11.43 12.29
N PRO A 88 -21.90 -10.72 11.31
CA PRO A 88 -22.86 -11.40 10.47
C PRO A 88 -22.13 -12.69 10.09
N LYS A 89 -22.71 -13.85 10.43
CA LYS A 89 -22.28 -15.11 9.85
C LYS A 89 -22.58 -14.93 8.37
N ILE A 90 -21.71 -14.16 7.72
CA ILE A 90 -21.47 -14.33 6.32
C ILE A 90 -21.02 -15.77 6.30
N THR A 91 -21.93 -16.68 5.97
CA THR A 91 -21.56 -17.91 5.34
C THR A 91 -20.86 -17.47 4.06
N VAL A 92 -19.64 -17.00 4.25
CA VAL A 92 -18.68 -16.94 3.16
C VAL A 92 -18.65 -18.40 2.74
N PRO A 93 -19.12 -18.75 1.52
CA PRO A 93 -18.87 -20.06 0.98
C PRO A 93 -17.38 -20.22 1.24
N LYS A 94 -16.98 -21.28 2.01
CA LYS A 94 -15.58 -21.57 2.36
C LYS A 94 -14.79 -21.15 1.14
N PRO A 95 -13.93 -20.12 1.20
CA PRO A 95 -13.28 -19.62 0.00
C PRO A 95 -12.71 -20.87 -0.61
N ALA A 96 -13.14 -21.21 -1.81
CA ALA A 96 -12.46 -22.24 -2.59
C ALA A 96 -11.01 -21.84 -2.39
N THR A 97 -10.22 -22.64 -1.68
CA THR A 97 -8.88 -22.28 -1.24
C THR A 97 -8.18 -21.82 -2.50
N PHE A 98 -8.12 -20.48 -2.70
CA PHE A 98 -7.48 -19.91 -3.86
C PHE A 98 -6.01 -20.22 -3.64
N ARG A 99 -5.61 -21.42 -4.05
CA ARG A 99 -4.23 -21.80 -4.09
C ARG A 99 -3.61 -20.95 -5.17
N LEU A 100 -2.77 -20.02 -4.76
CA LEU A 100 -1.92 -19.30 -5.69
C LEU A 100 -1.22 -20.35 -6.57
N PRO A 101 -1.22 -20.20 -7.90
CA PRO A 101 -0.38 -21.03 -8.76
C PRO A 101 1.06 -20.98 -8.27
N ALA A 102 1.81 -22.06 -8.45
CA ALA A 102 3.22 -22.14 -8.03
C ALA A 102 4.08 -21.06 -8.70
N SER A 103 3.69 -20.67 -9.91
CA SER A 103 4.27 -19.56 -10.68
C SER A 103 3.23 -18.90 -11.55
N LYS A 104 3.43 -17.63 -11.87
CA LYS A 104 2.61 -16.86 -12.80
C LYS A 104 3.45 -15.76 -13.41
N LYS A 105 3.27 -15.50 -14.71
CA LYS A 105 3.87 -14.36 -15.42
C LYS A 105 2.81 -13.68 -16.28
N LEU A 106 2.82 -12.36 -16.29
CA LEU A 106 2.02 -11.48 -17.15
C LEU A 106 2.92 -10.96 -18.27
N SER A 107 2.37 -10.65 -19.44
CA SER A 107 3.13 -10.12 -20.57
C SER A 107 3.15 -8.58 -20.52
N VAL A 108 3.85 -8.02 -19.55
CA VAL A 108 4.01 -6.56 -19.40
C VAL A 108 5.15 -6.10 -20.30
N PRO A 109 4.92 -5.18 -21.26
CA PRO A 109 5.99 -4.66 -22.12
C PRO A 109 7.08 -3.97 -21.31
N TYR A 110 8.33 -4.08 -21.77
CA TYR A 110 9.49 -3.41 -21.18
C TYR A 110 9.67 -2.01 -21.77
N HIS A 111 9.97 -1.03 -20.91
CA HIS A 111 10.38 0.32 -21.27
C HIS A 111 11.67 0.67 -20.54
N TYR A 112 12.56 1.40 -21.22
CA TYR A 112 13.88 1.78 -20.72
C TYR A 112 13.88 3.23 -20.26
N GLN A 113 14.24 3.51 -19.01
CA GLN A 113 14.11 4.88 -18.50
C GLN A 113 15.15 5.86 -19.04
N LEU A 114 16.35 5.39 -19.43
CA LEU A 114 17.43 6.32 -19.85
C LEU A 114 17.21 6.90 -21.24
N ASN A 115 16.17 6.48 -21.96
CA ASN A 115 15.72 7.11 -23.21
C ASN A 115 14.64 8.17 -22.99
N ASN A 116 14.21 8.44 -21.75
CA ASN A 116 13.28 9.53 -21.45
C ASN A 116 13.88 10.89 -21.82
N ALA A 117 13.06 11.77 -22.40
CA ALA A 117 13.49 13.09 -22.82
C ALA A 117 13.83 14.00 -21.62
N GLU A 118 13.11 13.83 -20.49
CA GLU A 118 13.33 14.62 -19.29
C GLU A 118 13.80 13.77 -18.14
N ASN A 119 14.89 14.17 -17.47
CA ASN A 119 15.46 13.53 -16.30
C ASN A 119 15.55 12.00 -16.38
N PRO A 120 16.23 11.44 -17.39
CA PRO A 120 16.27 9.99 -17.62
C PRO A 120 16.76 9.20 -16.40
N ARG A 121 17.69 9.73 -15.61
CA ARG A 121 18.18 9.05 -14.39
C ARG A 121 17.20 9.07 -13.22
N GLY A 122 16.14 9.89 -13.28
CA GLY A 122 15.10 9.99 -12.27
C GLY A 122 13.71 9.60 -12.75
N ALA A 123 13.59 8.96 -13.91
CA ALA A 123 12.32 8.65 -14.57
C ALA A 123 11.78 7.22 -14.27
N CYS A 124 12.41 6.45 -13.38
CA CYS A 124 12.01 5.08 -13.08
C CYS A 124 10.51 4.94 -12.76
N ASN A 125 9.95 5.90 -12.02
CA ASN A 125 8.55 5.92 -11.64
C ASN A 125 7.60 6.00 -12.85
N VAL A 126 7.70 7.04 -13.66
CA VAL A 126 6.84 7.20 -14.84
C VAL A 126 7.04 6.09 -15.87
N THR A 127 8.26 5.58 -16.00
CA THR A 127 8.58 4.46 -16.89
C THR A 127 7.91 3.17 -16.44
N CYS A 128 7.93 2.84 -15.13
CA CYS A 128 7.21 1.69 -14.60
C CYS A 128 5.68 1.80 -14.82
N PHE A 129 5.10 2.99 -14.60
CA PHE A 129 3.68 3.18 -14.87
C PHE A 129 3.35 3.10 -16.36
N ALA A 130 4.23 3.58 -17.25
CA ALA A 130 4.05 3.45 -18.70
C ALA A 130 4.03 1.99 -19.15
N MET A 131 4.92 1.12 -18.62
CA MET A 131 4.90 -0.33 -18.87
C MET A 131 3.54 -0.93 -18.53
N VAL A 132 2.98 -0.61 -17.35
CA VAL A 132 1.69 -1.13 -16.91
C VAL A 132 0.55 -0.56 -17.74
N MET A 133 0.61 0.72 -18.10
CA MET A 133 -0.40 1.34 -18.97
C MET A 133 -0.39 0.70 -20.36
N ASP A 134 0.80 0.41 -20.92
CA ASP A 134 0.89 -0.27 -22.22
C ASP A 134 0.37 -1.73 -22.13
N TYR A 135 0.61 -2.42 -21.01
CA TYR A 135 0.00 -3.73 -20.75
C TYR A 135 -1.53 -3.68 -20.85
N PHE A 136 -2.17 -2.62 -20.32
CA PHE A 136 -3.60 -2.38 -20.41
C PHE A 136 -4.05 -1.65 -21.69
N LYS A 137 -3.13 -1.43 -22.65
CA LYS A 137 -3.39 -0.73 -23.91
C LYS A 137 -3.87 0.72 -23.75
N ILE A 138 -3.51 1.36 -22.66
CA ILE A 138 -3.71 2.79 -22.45
C ILE A 138 -2.73 3.55 -23.33
N ARG A 139 -3.24 4.50 -24.12
CA ARG A 139 -2.47 5.25 -25.10
C ARG A 139 -2.17 6.66 -24.61
N LYS A 140 -1.15 7.27 -25.19
CA LYS A 140 -0.84 8.70 -25.03
C LYS A 140 -2.05 9.55 -25.36
N LYS A 141 -2.20 10.65 -24.66
CA LYS A 141 -3.22 11.69 -24.89
C LYS A 141 -2.64 12.91 -25.62
N THR A 142 -1.31 13.00 -25.72
CA THR A 142 -0.58 14.11 -26.32
C THR A 142 0.33 13.63 -27.45
N ASN A 143 1.08 14.56 -28.06
CA ASN A 143 2.07 14.28 -29.09
C ASN A 143 3.47 13.95 -28.51
N ALA A 144 3.59 13.63 -27.21
CA ALA A 144 4.85 13.19 -26.63
C ALA A 144 5.45 12.02 -27.43
N VAL A 145 6.76 11.89 -27.47
CA VAL A 145 7.44 10.82 -28.21
C VAL A 145 7.05 9.47 -27.64
N GLN A 146 7.09 9.33 -26.34
CA GLN A 146 6.72 8.11 -25.61
C GLN A 146 5.79 8.43 -24.44
N LEU A 147 5.12 7.40 -23.89
CA LEU A 147 4.11 7.59 -22.83
C LEU A 147 4.75 8.10 -21.54
N GLU A 148 5.90 7.60 -21.15
CA GLU A 148 6.63 8.01 -19.95
C GLU A 148 7.00 9.51 -19.96
N ASP A 149 7.32 10.08 -21.11
CA ASP A 149 7.57 11.53 -21.25
C ASP A 149 6.28 12.33 -21.02
N GLU A 150 5.15 11.83 -21.52
CA GLU A 150 3.84 12.43 -21.27
C GLU A 150 3.49 12.38 -19.78
N LEU A 151 3.68 11.23 -19.13
CA LEU A 151 3.41 11.06 -17.71
C LEU A 151 4.31 11.96 -16.85
N TYR A 152 5.59 12.11 -17.25
CA TYR A 152 6.52 12.99 -16.58
C TYR A 152 6.02 14.44 -16.63
N ARG A 153 5.66 14.92 -17.82
CA ARG A 153 5.12 16.27 -18.02
C ARG A 153 3.80 16.46 -17.28
N TYR A 154 2.89 15.49 -17.34
CA TYR A 154 1.64 15.52 -16.60
C TYR A 154 1.87 15.77 -15.10
N MET A 155 2.80 15.05 -14.48
CA MET A 155 3.08 15.22 -13.05
C MET A 155 3.60 16.63 -12.73
N ILE A 156 4.47 17.20 -13.58
CA ILE A 156 4.91 18.60 -13.42
C ILE A 156 3.73 19.56 -13.53
N ASP A 157 2.93 19.44 -14.59
CA ASP A 157 1.83 20.36 -14.87
C ASP A 157 0.73 20.30 -13.79
N GLN A 158 0.53 19.17 -13.16
CA GLN A 158 -0.39 18.97 -12.06
C GLN A 158 0.22 19.26 -10.67
N ASN A 159 1.48 19.70 -10.60
CA ASN A 159 2.22 19.93 -9.36
C ASN A 159 2.26 18.68 -8.45
N LEU A 160 2.42 17.49 -9.06
CA LEU A 160 2.53 16.20 -8.38
C LEU A 160 4.00 15.80 -8.23
N SER A 161 4.33 15.19 -7.09
CA SER A 161 5.66 14.68 -6.82
C SER A 161 5.82 13.25 -7.35
N ARG A 162 6.81 13.02 -8.20
CA ARG A 162 7.17 11.67 -8.66
C ARG A 162 7.80 10.79 -7.57
N HIS A 163 8.11 11.37 -6.42
CA HIS A 163 8.66 10.68 -5.25
C HIS A 163 7.60 10.32 -4.20
N ASP A 164 6.36 10.81 -4.38
CA ASP A 164 5.23 10.49 -3.50
C ASP A 164 4.37 9.39 -4.11
N PRO A 165 4.18 8.24 -3.44
CA PRO A 165 3.37 7.14 -3.98
C PRO A 165 1.89 7.49 -4.13
N GLY A 166 1.35 8.41 -3.32
CA GLY A 166 -0.02 8.90 -3.43
C GLY A 166 -0.23 9.74 -4.69
N ASP A 167 0.75 10.58 -5.05
CA ASP A 167 0.75 11.39 -6.26
C ASP A 167 0.91 10.53 -7.51
N LEU A 168 1.77 9.51 -7.46
CA LEU A 168 1.86 8.49 -8.52
C LEU A 168 0.54 7.74 -8.71
N ALA A 169 -0.15 7.41 -7.60
CA ALA A 169 -1.47 6.79 -7.68
C ALA A 169 -2.53 7.75 -8.25
N THR A 170 -2.39 9.05 -8.01
CA THR A 170 -3.27 10.08 -8.59
C THR A 170 -3.06 10.18 -10.10
N MET A 171 -1.82 10.23 -10.58
CA MET A 171 -1.49 10.16 -12.00
C MET A 171 -2.08 8.90 -12.64
N ALA A 172 -1.87 7.73 -12.05
CA ALA A 172 -2.38 6.47 -12.57
C ALA A 172 -3.92 6.49 -12.77
N ARG A 173 -4.65 7.02 -11.78
CA ARG A 173 -6.12 7.17 -11.89
C ARG A 173 -6.53 8.13 -13.00
N ALA A 174 -5.81 9.23 -13.20
CA ALA A 174 -6.08 10.18 -14.28
C ALA A 174 -5.92 9.55 -15.67
N TYR A 175 -5.13 8.49 -15.78
CA TYR A 175 -4.94 7.71 -17.01
C TYR A 175 -5.83 6.46 -17.09
N GLY A 176 -6.79 6.30 -16.18
CA GLY A 176 -7.79 5.21 -16.25
C GLY A 176 -7.38 3.91 -15.57
N LEU A 177 -6.33 3.94 -14.75
CA LEU A 177 -5.99 2.80 -13.90
C LEU A 177 -6.65 2.94 -12.52
N LYS A 178 -7.19 1.84 -12.03
CA LYS A 178 -7.42 1.67 -10.60
C LYS A 178 -6.08 1.32 -9.96
N ASN A 179 -5.69 2.12 -8.97
CA ASN A 179 -4.46 1.91 -8.21
C ASN A 179 -4.80 1.61 -6.75
N ASP A 180 -4.61 0.36 -6.36
CA ASP A 180 -4.75 -0.11 -4.99
C ASP A 180 -3.38 -0.03 -4.32
N LEU A 181 -3.07 1.18 -3.81
CA LEU A 181 -1.82 1.48 -3.13
C LEU A 181 -1.85 1.01 -1.68
N THR A 182 -0.80 0.31 -1.27
CA THR A 182 -0.50 0.06 0.14
C THR A 182 0.93 0.48 0.48
N LEU A 183 1.12 1.07 1.66
CA LEU A 183 2.44 1.36 2.24
C LEU A 183 2.83 0.31 3.30
N ARG A 184 2.07 -0.76 3.40
CA ARG A 184 2.25 -1.85 4.36
C ARG A 184 1.91 -3.19 3.70
N GLY A 185 2.50 -3.41 2.55
CA GLY A 185 2.33 -4.64 1.80
C GLY A 185 3.42 -5.67 2.09
N SER A 186 3.22 -6.86 1.56
CA SER A 186 4.11 -8.01 1.67
C SER A 186 4.33 -8.67 0.32
N GLN A 187 5.33 -9.53 0.22
CA GLN A 187 5.53 -10.39 -0.96
C GLN A 187 4.30 -11.24 -1.29
N ALA A 188 3.52 -11.64 -0.28
CA ALA A 188 2.29 -12.40 -0.48
C ALA A 188 1.21 -11.57 -1.21
N ASP A 189 1.16 -10.26 -0.95
CA ASP A 189 0.22 -9.35 -1.63
C ASP A 189 0.58 -9.19 -3.10
N ILE A 190 1.88 -9.12 -3.42
CA ILE A 190 2.37 -9.08 -4.81
C ILE A 190 1.96 -10.37 -5.54
N ARG A 191 2.24 -11.56 -4.95
CA ARG A 191 1.89 -12.86 -5.55
C ARG A 191 0.40 -12.97 -5.83
N ARG A 192 -0.43 -12.52 -4.89
CA ARG A 192 -1.89 -12.52 -5.05
C ARG A 192 -2.33 -11.61 -6.20
N ALA A 193 -1.82 -10.38 -6.24
CA ALA A 193 -2.15 -9.43 -7.30
C ALA A 193 -1.75 -9.97 -8.69
N ILE A 194 -0.54 -10.51 -8.84
CA ILE A 194 -0.07 -11.11 -10.09
C ILE A 194 -0.94 -12.31 -10.50
N ALA A 195 -1.32 -13.17 -9.54
CA ALA A 195 -2.20 -14.30 -9.80
C ALA A 195 -3.60 -13.87 -10.30
N GLU A 196 -4.06 -12.70 -9.86
CA GLU A 196 -5.30 -12.04 -10.30
C GLU A 196 -5.15 -11.26 -11.62
N GLY A 197 -3.97 -11.28 -12.26
CA GLY A 197 -3.71 -10.55 -13.50
C GLY A 197 -3.40 -9.07 -13.31
N LYS A 198 -3.01 -8.65 -12.11
CA LYS A 198 -2.70 -7.27 -11.75
C LYS A 198 -1.19 -7.07 -11.63
N PRO A 199 -0.53 -6.41 -12.59
CA PRO A 199 0.87 -6.01 -12.43
C PRO A 199 1.04 -5.16 -11.18
N CYS A 200 2.21 -5.26 -10.54
CA CYS A 200 2.55 -4.45 -9.39
C CYS A 200 3.73 -3.54 -9.69
N ILE A 201 3.75 -2.37 -9.07
CA ILE A 201 4.94 -1.52 -9.01
C ILE A 201 5.38 -1.48 -7.56
N ILE A 202 6.65 -1.74 -7.29
CA ILE A 202 7.21 -1.77 -5.95
C ILE A 202 8.35 -0.75 -5.81
N HIS A 203 8.42 -0.16 -4.63
CA HIS A 203 9.48 0.79 -4.27
C HIS A 203 10.53 0.08 -3.44
N GLY A 204 11.80 0.41 -3.67
CA GLY A 204 12.90 -0.19 -2.92
C GLY A 204 14.18 0.63 -2.96
N TYR A 205 15.11 0.25 -2.10
CA TYR A 205 16.45 0.82 -2.03
C TYR A 205 17.44 0.00 -2.88
N PHE A 206 17.10 -0.21 -4.15
CA PHE A 206 18.03 -0.78 -5.14
C PHE A 206 19.18 0.18 -5.45
N THR A 207 18.94 1.47 -5.24
CA THR A 207 19.95 2.53 -5.23
C THR A 207 19.90 3.27 -3.90
N SER A 208 20.94 4.03 -3.56
CA SER A 208 20.97 4.86 -2.33
C SER A 208 19.91 5.97 -2.30
N PHE A 209 19.32 6.30 -3.44
CA PHE A 209 18.26 7.32 -3.58
C PHE A 209 16.85 6.74 -3.71
N GLY A 210 16.73 5.40 -3.64
CA GLY A 210 15.51 4.70 -3.94
C GLY A 210 15.36 4.40 -5.44
N HIS A 211 14.55 3.39 -5.75
CA HIS A 211 14.23 2.99 -7.12
C HIS A 211 12.88 2.27 -7.15
N ILE A 212 12.29 2.17 -8.33
CA ILE A 212 10.98 1.54 -8.54
C ILE A 212 11.10 0.56 -9.70
N VAL A 213 10.56 -0.65 -9.51
CA VAL A 213 10.50 -1.68 -10.54
C VAL A 213 9.08 -2.19 -10.75
N THR A 214 8.80 -2.68 -11.96
CA THR A 214 7.52 -3.32 -12.30
C THR A 214 7.62 -4.82 -12.09
N VAL A 215 6.79 -5.37 -11.20
CA VAL A 215 6.67 -6.81 -11.00
C VAL A 215 5.58 -7.35 -11.90
N LEU A 216 5.93 -8.33 -12.74
CA LEU A 216 5.03 -8.96 -13.70
C LEU A 216 4.88 -10.46 -13.49
N GLY A 217 5.67 -11.06 -12.60
CA GLY A 217 5.60 -12.49 -12.35
C GLY A 217 6.22 -12.91 -11.03
N TYR A 218 6.04 -14.19 -10.72
CA TYR A 218 6.67 -14.83 -9.57
C TYR A 218 6.80 -16.34 -9.78
N ASP A 219 7.72 -16.95 -9.02
CA ASP A 219 7.84 -18.38 -8.78
C ASP A 219 8.12 -18.67 -7.29
N SER A 220 8.59 -19.86 -6.95
CA SER A 220 8.91 -20.22 -5.57
C SER A 220 10.15 -19.50 -5.02
N THR A 221 11.04 -19.01 -5.88
CA THR A 221 12.35 -18.47 -5.53
C THR A 221 12.41 -16.95 -5.56
N GLY A 222 11.49 -16.30 -6.31
CA GLY A 222 11.50 -14.84 -6.45
C GLY A 222 10.36 -14.29 -7.29
N PHE A 223 10.70 -13.16 -7.90
CA PHE A 223 9.79 -12.37 -8.72
C PHE A 223 10.42 -12.10 -10.09
N ILE A 224 9.60 -12.05 -11.12
CA ILE A 224 9.99 -11.60 -12.44
C ILE A 224 9.64 -10.13 -12.54
N VAL A 225 10.65 -9.32 -12.85
CA VAL A 225 10.54 -7.86 -12.86
C VAL A 225 11.00 -7.27 -14.19
N ASN A 226 10.40 -6.15 -14.55
CA ASN A 226 10.98 -5.22 -15.51
C ASN A 226 11.60 -4.08 -14.72
N ASP A 227 12.93 -3.98 -14.79
CA ASP A 227 13.68 -2.91 -14.16
C ASP A 227 14.05 -1.86 -15.22
N PRO A 228 13.48 -0.63 -15.16
CA PRO A 228 13.68 0.36 -16.20
C PRO A 228 15.10 0.90 -16.30
N PHE A 229 15.97 0.65 -15.32
CA PHE A 229 17.33 1.17 -15.27
C PHE A 229 18.39 0.21 -15.82
N GLY A 230 18.07 -1.08 -15.85
CA GLY A 230 18.96 -2.16 -16.22
C GLY A 230 18.92 -3.30 -15.23
N GLU A 231 19.99 -4.10 -15.13
CA GLU A 231 20.05 -5.22 -14.18
C GLU A 231 20.77 -4.82 -12.89
N TRP A 232 20.12 -5.10 -11.75
CA TRP A 232 20.73 -4.88 -10.44
C TRP A 232 21.59 -6.07 -10.01
N HIS A 233 22.81 -5.74 -9.55
CA HIS A 233 23.75 -6.70 -8.94
C HIS A 233 24.19 -6.18 -7.57
N SER A 234 24.75 -7.05 -6.74
CA SER A 234 25.24 -6.68 -5.40
C SER A 234 26.36 -5.64 -5.41
N TYR A 235 27.02 -5.45 -6.55
CA TYR A 235 28.07 -4.47 -6.78
C TYR A 235 27.60 -3.21 -7.53
N GLY A 236 26.32 -3.10 -7.87
CA GLY A 236 25.71 -1.97 -8.56
C GLY A 236 24.86 -2.37 -9.75
N TYR A 237 24.43 -1.38 -10.54
CA TYR A 237 23.64 -1.61 -11.75
C TYR A 237 24.53 -1.84 -12.97
N GLU A 238 24.15 -2.80 -13.81
CA GLU A 238 24.49 -2.83 -15.22
C GLU A 238 23.44 -1.98 -15.95
N GLU A 239 23.80 -0.70 -16.20
CA GLU A 239 22.90 0.26 -16.83
C GLU A 239 22.71 -0.06 -18.32
N GLY A 240 21.47 -0.18 -18.77
CA GLY A 240 21.18 -0.46 -20.17
C GLY A 240 19.78 -1.02 -20.39
N PRO A 241 19.39 -1.24 -21.64
CA PRO A 241 18.07 -1.80 -21.99
C PRO A 241 18.00 -3.31 -21.72
N TYR A 242 18.60 -3.78 -20.64
CA TYR A 242 18.73 -5.19 -20.27
C TYR A 242 17.84 -5.58 -19.09
N GLY A 243 16.95 -4.69 -18.63
CA GLY A 243 16.12 -4.87 -17.44
C GLY A 243 14.82 -5.60 -17.69
N GLU A 244 14.64 -6.26 -18.85
CA GLU A 244 13.42 -7.00 -19.18
C GLU A 244 13.40 -8.37 -18.55
N GLU A 245 12.28 -8.72 -17.89
CA GLU A 245 11.99 -10.06 -17.33
C GLU A 245 13.09 -10.62 -16.41
N LEU A 246 13.76 -9.77 -15.65
CA LEU A 246 14.81 -10.19 -14.70
C LEU A 246 14.20 -10.98 -13.54
N HIS A 247 14.97 -11.96 -13.02
CA HIS A 247 14.59 -12.72 -11.84
C HIS A 247 15.24 -12.14 -10.58
N TYR A 248 14.45 -11.46 -9.75
CA TYR A 248 14.89 -10.94 -8.44
C TYR A 248 14.43 -11.86 -7.32
N SER A 249 15.40 -12.37 -6.54
CA SER A 249 15.11 -13.35 -5.48
C SER A 249 14.22 -12.79 -4.38
N ASN A 250 13.51 -13.66 -3.67
CA ASN A 250 12.72 -13.27 -2.50
C ASN A 250 13.56 -12.49 -1.47
N THR A 251 14.82 -12.89 -1.27
CA THR A 251 15.74 -12.23 -0.34
C THR A 251 16.11 -10.83 -0.80
N LEU A 252 16.40 -10.66 -2.10
CA LEU A 252 16.70 -9.34 -2.67
C LEU A 252 15.51 -8.40 -2.49
N ILE A 253 14.32 -8.82 -2.89
CA ILE A 253 13.10 -8.01 -2.75
C ILE A 253 12.81 -7.70 -1.28
N GLN A 254 13.00 -8.65 -0.36
CA GLN A 254 12.82 -8.40 1.07
C GLN A 254 13.80 -7.35 1.59
N GLY A 255 15.07 -7.49 1.25
CA GLY A 255 16.14 -6.61 1.75
C GLY A 255 16.06 -5.19 1.19
N THR A 256 15.63 -5.03 -0.07
CA THR A 256 15.55 -3.72 -0.72
C THR A 256 14.21 -3.02 -0.51
N CYS A 257 13.09 -3.75 -0.52
CA CYS A 257 11.75 -3.16 -0.51
C CYS A 257 11.07 -3.18 0.86
N SER A 258 11.61 -3.91 1.84
CA SER A 258 11.10 -3.98 3.20
C SER A 258 12.22 -4.14 4.23
N PRO A 259 13.19 -3.22 4.26
CA PRO A 259 14.35 -3.32 5.15
C PRO A 259 13.96 -3.24 6.63
N GLU A 260 12.82 -2.63 6.94
CA GLU A 260 12.27 -2.47 8.29
C GLU A 260 11.50 -3.71 8.79
N GLY A 261 11.44 -4.78 8.00
CA GLY A 261 10.74 -6.03 8.32
C GLY A 261 9.59 -6.35 7.38
N ASN A 262 8.93 -7.48 7.62
CA ASN A 262 7.77 -7.89 6.83
C ASN A 262 6.63 -6.87 6.95
N ASP A 263 5.83 -6.72 5.89
CA ASP A 263 4.65 -5.85 5.83
C ASP A 263 4.95 -4.34 5.83
N HIS A 264 6.09 -3.92 5.29
CA HIS A 264 6.43 -2.50 5.07
C HIS A 264 6.68 -2.14 3.62
N MET A 265 6.32 -3.02 2.68
CA MET A 265 6.51 -2.76 1.25
C MET A 265 5.51 -1.72 0.73
N TRP A 266 6.00 -0.78 -0.07
CA TRP A 266 5.16 0.13 -0.84
C TRP A 266 4.84 -0.51 -2.18
N ILE A 267 3.55 -0.80 -2.40
CA ILE A 267 3.09 -1.58 -3.55
C ILE A 267 1.90 -0.87 -4.20
N HIS A 268 2.00 -0.58 -5.48
CA HIS A 268 0.88 -0.25 -6.34
C HIS A 268 0.39 -1.54 -7.01
N ARG A 269 -0.85 -1.95 -6.77
CA ARG A 269 -1.51 -3.07 -7.47
C ARG A 269 -2.47 -2.48 -8.48
N LEU A 270 -2.23 -2.76 -9.77
CA LEU A 270 -2.83 -2.00 -10.86
C LEU A 270 -3.81 -2.84 -11.66
N SER A 271 -4.96 -2.25 -11.99
CA SER A 271 -5.97 -2.83 -12.89
C SER A 271 -6.65 -1.72 -13.69
N LEU A 272 -7.44 -2.07 -14.68
CA LEU A 272 -8.35 -1.08 -15.31
C LEU A 272 -9.38 -0.58 -14.30
N ALA A 273 -9.81 0.68 -14.45
CA ALA A 273 -10.82 1.32 -13.64
C ALA A 273 -12.22 0.72 -13.89
#